data_2409d257b022d57cc6b5d0b32d361b52
#
_entry.id   2409d257b022d57cc6b5d0b32d361b52
#
_cell.length_a   1.000
_cell.length_b   1.000
_cell.length_c   1.000
_cell.angle_alpha   90.00
_cell.angle_beta   90.00
_cell.angle_gamma   90.00
#
_symmetry.space_group_name_H-M   'P 1'
#
loop_
_entity.id
_entity.type
_entity.pdbx_description
1 polymer ?
#
loop_
_entity_poly.entity_id
_entity_poly.type
_entity_poly.pdbx_seq_one_letter_code
_entity_poly.pdbx_strand_id
1 'polypeptide(L)'
;MDINQLNCFITVAQTLNFSEAARRNYVSQSTVSRYVSDLEKEFGVQLFTRSHRDVIITSEGKALLPYAIEIVETLKKAKTVIKQMHDGGQGKITLGCDVTSLSFPTKCIADFAEKYPGITCLLYTSPSPRD
;
A
#
# COMPACT_ATOMS: atom_id res chain seq x y z
N MET A 1 6.45 -5.93 -14.43
CA MET A 1 5.88 -4.97 -13.46
C MET A 1 6.60 -5.13 -12.14
N ASP A 2 7.11 -4.05 -11.60
CA ASP A 2 7.75 -4.11 -10.29
C ASP A 2 7.24 -2.97 -9.42
N ILE A 3 7.67 -2.98 -8.16
CA ILE A 3 7.14 -2.05 -7.17
C ILE A 3 7.51 -0.61 -7.48
N ASN A 4 8.67 -0.40 -8.07
CA ASN A 4 9.10 0.95 -8.42
C ASN A 4 8.23 1.52 -9.53
N GLN A 5 7.88 0.69 -10.49
CA GLN A 5 6.98 1.09 -11.56
C GLN A 5 5.60 1.44 -11.00
N LEU A 6 5.10 0.63 -10.08
CA LEU A 6 3.80 0.90 -9.45
C LEU A 6 3.83 2.19 -8.63
N ASN A 7 4.90 2.42 -7.87
CA ASN A 7 5.03 3.65 -7.10
C ASN A 7 5.04 4.87 -8.01
N CYS A 8 5.77 4.80 -9.11
CA CYS A 8 5.79 5.91 -10.06
C CYS A 8 4.43 6.13 -10.68
N PHE A 9 3.76 5.06 -11.05
CA PHE A 9 2.41 5.18 -11.61
C PHE A 9 1.45 5.85 -10.61
N ILE A 10 1.48 5.40 -9.37
CA ILE A 10 0.61 5.98 -8.33
C ILE A 10 0.91 7.46 -8.14
N THR A 11 2.18 7.82 -8.08
CA THR A 11 2.57 9.20 -7.86
C THR A 11 2.15 10.08 -9.04
N VAL A 12 2.31 9.59 -10.27
CA VAL A 12 1.85 10.35 -11.44
C VAL A 12 0.34 10.51 -11.39
N ALA A 13 -0.37 9.46 -10.99
CA ALA A 13 -1.83 9.53 -10.89
C ALA A 13 -2.28 10.58 -9.87
N GLN A 14 -1.52 10.69 -8.79
CA GLN A 14 -1.86 11.64 -7.72
C GLN A 14 -1.50 13.06 -8.06
N THR A 15 -0.38 13.27 -8.75
CA THR A 15 0.13 14.61 -9.03
C THR A 15 -0.21 15.09 -10.42
N LEU A 16 -0.46 14.17 -11.34
CA LEU A 16 -0.65 14.46 -12.76
C LEU A 16 0.52 15.30 -13.31
N ASN A 17 1.72 14.99 -12.81
CA ASN A 17 2.92 15.73 -13.15
C ASN A 17 4.11 14.79 -13.06
N PHE A 18 4.73 14.51 -14.20
CA PHE A 18 5.84 13.57 -14.26
C PHE A 18 7.07 14.09 -13.55
N SER A 19 7.31 15.39 -13.59
CA SER A 19 8.45 15.98 -12.89
C SER A 19 8.29 15.87 -11.39
N GLU A 20 7.09 16.14 -10.88
CA GLU A 20 6.83 16.02 -9.47
C GLU A 20 6.91 14.57 -9.01
N ALA A 21 6.39 13.65 -9.82
CA ALA A 21 6.48 12.23 -9.50
C ALA A 21 7.93 11.78 -9.43
N ALA A 22 8.76 12.27 -10.34
CA ALA A 22 10.19 11.96 -10.34
C ALA A 22 10.84 12.44 -9.05
N ARG A 23 10.52 13.66 -8.64
CA ARG A 23 11.08 14.23 -7.43
C ARG A 23 10.69 13.40 -6.20
N ARG A 24 9.42 13.02 -6.12
CA ARG A 24 8.93 12.25 -4.98
C ARG A 24 9.50 10.85 -4.91
N ASN A 25 9.83 10.28 -6.06
CA ASN A 25 10.38 8.93 -6.12
C ASN A 25 11.91 8.91 -6.20
N TYR A 26 12.55 10.08 -6.13
CA TYR A 26 14.01 10.21 -6.15
C TYR A 26 14.63 9.60 -7.40
N VAL A 27 13.98 9.82 -8.53
CA VAL A 27 14.46 9.34 -9.83
C VAL A 27 14.31 10.45 -10.85
N SER A 28 14.86 10.25 -12.04
CA SER A 28 14.72 11.23 -13.10
C SER A 28 13.35 11.14 -13.74
N GLN A 29 12.94 12.23 -14.39
CA GLN A 29 11.68 12.27 -15.10
C GLN A 29 11.64 11.22 -16.22
N SER A 30 12.76 11.01 -16.90
CA SER A 30 12.82 10.00 -17.95
C SER A 30 12.62 8.59 -17.39
N THR A 31 13.08 8.36 -16.17
CA THR A 31 12.86 7.07 -15.51
C THR A 31 11.39 6.86 -15.23
N VAL A 32 10.70 7.89 -14.71
CA VAL A 32 9.26 7.79 -14.46
C VAL A 32 8.52 7.53 -15.77
N SER A 33 8.86 8.26 -16.81
CA SER A 33 8.25 8.05 -18.14
C SER A 33 8.44 6.64 -18.62
N ARG A 34 9.64 6.09 -18.46
CA ARG A 34 9.92 4.75 -18.88
C ARG A 34 9.13 3.73 -18.07
N TYR A 35 9.07 3.92 -16.78
CA TYR A 35 8.32 3.00 -15.90
C TYR A 35 6.84 2.98 -16.26
N VAL A 36 6.26 4.13 -16.47
CA VAL A 36 4.86 4.22 -16.88
C VAL A 36 4.66 3.56 -18.25
N SER A 37 5.57 3.84 -19.17
CA SER A 37 5.49 3.25 -20.51
C SER A 37 5.59 1.73 -20.45
N ASP A 38 6.46 1.21 -19.60
CA ASP A 38 6.60 -0.24 -19.41
C ASP A 38 5.30 -0.85 -18.89
N LEU A 39 4.65 -0.19 -17.94
CA LEU A 39 3.36 -0.66 -17.45
C LEU A 39 2.30 -0.63 -18.55
N GLU A 40 2.30 0.44 -19.33
CA GLU A 40 1.34 0.55 -20.45
C GLU A 40 1.54 -0.58 -21.45
N LYS A 41 2.80 -0.92 -21.72
CA LYS A 41 3.11 -2.02 -22.62
C LYS A 41 2.67 -3.36 -22.04
N GLU A 42 2.89 -3.54 -20.76
CA GLU A 42 2.53 -4.79 -20.11
C GLU A 42 1.03 -5.04 -20.15
N PHE A 43 0.24 -4.00 -19.89
CA PHE A 43 -1.21 -4.12 -19.90
C PHE A 43 -1.83 -3.93 -21.27
N GLY A 44 -1.03 -3.44 -22.22
CA GLY A 44 -1.52 -3.20 -23.58
C GLY A 44 -2.50 -2.06 -23.71
N VAL A 45 -2.47 -1.13 -22.76
CA VAL A 45 -3.36 0.03 -22.77
C VAL A 45 -2.58 1.27 -22.34
N GLN A 46 -3.13 2.42 -22.62
CA GLN A 46 -2.56 3.65 -22.09
C GLN A 46 -3.15 3.94 -20.74
N LEU A 47 -2.30 4.28 -19.80
CA LEU A 47 -2.73 4.65 -18.45
C LEU A 47 -2.87 6.15 -18.30
N PHE A 48 -2.13 6.91 -19.11
CA PHE A 48 -2.21 8.35 -19.14
C PHE A 48 -2.23 8.83 -20.56
N THR A 49 -2.99 9.88 -20.83
CA THR A 49 -2.87 10.61 -22.09
C THR A 49 -2.08 11.87 -21.81
N ARG A 50 -1.22 12.23 -22.76
CA ARG A 50 -0.39 13.42 -22.64
C ARG A 50 -0.76 14.35 -23.77
N SER A 51 -1.45 15.42 -23.43
CA SER A 51 -1.61 16.50 -24.38
C SER A 51 -0.55 17.54 -24.07
N HIS A 52 -0.47 18.57 -24.86
CA HIS A 52 0.65 19.51 -24.84
C HIS A 52 1.06 19.99 -23.47
N ARG A 53 0.18 20.07 -22.50
CA ARG A 53 0.49 20.61 -21.19
C ARG A 53 -0.07 19.79 -20.06
N ASP A 54 -0.95 18.86 -20.38
CA ASP A 54 -1.69 18.19 -19.34
C ASP A 54 -1.48 16.69 -19.40
N VAL A 55 -1.40 16.09 -18.25
CA VAL A 55 -1.40 14.65 -18.09
C VAL A 55 -2.76 14.30 -17.54
N ILE A 56 -3.45 13.41 -18.23
CA ILE A 56 -4.79 13.00 -17.81
C ILE A 56 -4.78 11.49 -17.66
N ILE A 57 -5.34 11.02 -16.56
CA ILE A 57 -5.42 9.57 -16.35
C ILE A 57 -6.57 9.02 -17.20
N THR A 58 -6.31 7.89 -17.85
CA THR A 58 -7.32 7.23 -18.66
C THR A 58 -8.28 6.44 -17.78
N SER A 59 -9.35 5.92 -18.37
CA SER A 59 -10.25 5.05 -17.62
C SER A 59 -9.53 3.78 -17.18
N GLU A 60 -8.63 3.26 -18.01
CA GLU A 60 -7.81 2.12 -17.65
C GLU A 60 -6.87 2.45 -16.50
N GLY A 61 -6.28 3.63 -16.52
CA GLY A 61 -5.45 4.08 -15.41
C GLY A 61 -6.23 4.19 -14.12
N LYS A 62 -7.44 4.73 -14.19
CA LYS A 62 -8.30 4.81 -13.01
C LYS A 62 -8.67 3.43 -12.49
N ALA A 63 -8.88 2.48 -13.38
CA ALA A 63 -9.20 1.13 -12.96
C ALA A 63 -8.01 0.44 -12.30
N LEU A 64 -6.81 0.69 -12.79
CA LEU A 64 -5.61 0.08 -12.22
C LEU A 64 -5.21 0.71 -10.89
N LEU A 65 -5.50 1.98 -10.70
CA LEU A 65 -4.98 2.73 -9.55
C LEU A 65 -5.29 2.08 -8.20
N PRO A 66 -6.54 1.69 -7.89
CA PRO A 66 -6.81 1.07 -6.59
C PRO A 66 -6.05 -0.24 -6.41
N TYR A 67 -5.89 -1.03 -7.47
CA TYR A 67 -5.14 -2.27 -7.37
C TYR A 67 -3.66 -2.00 -7.16
N ALA A 68 -3.11 -1.00 -7.84
CA ALA A 68 -1.71 -0.64 -7.66
C ALA A 68 -1.44 -0.20 -6.23
N ILE A 69 -2.33 0.60 -5.67
CA ILE A 69 -2.20 1.05 -4.28
C ILE A 69 -2.27 -0.13 -3.34
N GLU A 70 -3.20 -1.04 -3.58
CA GLU A 70 -3.35 -2.22 -2.74
C GLU A 70 -2.11 -3.11 -2.78
N ILE A 71 -1.54 -3.31 -3.95
CA ILE A 71 -0.32 -4.12 -4.09
C ILE A 71 0.82 -3.49 -3.29
N VAL A 72 1.03 -2.20 -3.44
CA VAL A 72 2.11 -1.50 -2.74
C VAL A 72 1.89 -1.55 -1.24
N GLU A 73 0.67 -1.34 -0.79
CA GLU A 73 0.36 -1.35 0.62
C GLU A 73 0.51 -2.74 1.22
N THR A 74 0.10 -3.76 0.49
CA THR A 74 0.26 -5.13 0.93
C THR A 74 1.73 -5.48 1.08
N LEU A 75 2.57 -5.04 0.16
CA LEU A 75 3.99 -5.27 0.26
C LEU A 75 4.59 -4.58 1.48
N LYS A 76 4.16 -3.35 1.76
CA LYS A 76 4.61 -2.65 2.96
C LYS A 76 4.21 -3.39 4.22
N LYS A 77 2.99 -3.89 4.25
CA LYS A 77 2.52 -4.67 5.39
C LYS A 77 3.33 -5.93 5.58
N ALA A 78 3.63 -6.62 4.50
CA ALA A 78 4.43 -7.83 4.57
C ALA A 78 5.81 -7.54 5.13
N LYS A 79 6.44 -6.48 4.67
CA LYS A 79 7.75 -6.09 5.18
C LYS A 79 7.70 -5.76 6.67
N THR A 80 6.65 -5.06 7.08
CA THR A 80 6.48 -4.70 8.49
C THR A 80 6.32 -5.93 9.35
N VAL A 81 5.49 -6.87 8.92
CA VAL A 81 5.26 -8.10 9.68
C VAL A 81 6.54 -8.90 9.83
N ILE A 82 7.27 -9.06 8.74
CA ILE A 82 8.53 -9.81 8.78
C ILE A 82 9.54 -9.12 9.70
N LYS A 83 9.62 -7.81 9.61
CA LYS A 83 10.54 -7.07 10.46
C LYS A 83 10.18 -7.21 11.93
N GLN A 84 8.90 -7.16 12.26
CA GLN A 84 8.45 -7.32 13.63
C GLN A 84 8.76 -8.71 14.15
N MET A 85 8.58 -9.73 13.33
CA MET A 85 8.93 -11.08 13.71
C MET A 85 10.42 -11.24 13.96
N HIS A 86 11.23 -10.58 13.15
CA HIS A 86 12.67 -10.64 13.30
C HIS A 86 13.14 -9.86 14.52
N ASP A 87 12.64 -8.64 14.69
CA ASP A 87 13.09 -7.78 15.79
C ASP A 87 12.50 -8.18 17.13
N GLY A 88 11.20 -8.44 17.15
CA GLY A 88 10.52 -8.79 18.37
C GLY A 88 10.57 -10.26 18.62
N GLY A 89 10.78 -10.99 17.58
CA GLY A 89 10.88 -12.42 17.66
C GLY A 89 9.62 -13.11 18.06
N GLN A 90 8.54 -12.43 18.21
CA GLN A 90 7.41 -13.04 18.84
C GLN A 90 6.11 -12.98 18.08
N GLY A 91 6.02 -12.19 17.10
CA GLY A 91 4.76 -12.04 16.47
C GLY A 91 3.69 -11.60 17.42
N LYS A 92 4.10 -10.99 18.49
CA LYS A 92 3.18 -10.59 19.51
C LYS A 92 2.83 -9.15 19.27
N ILE A 93 1.70 -8.93 18.72
CA ILE A 93 1.24 -7.58 18.58
C ILE A 93 0.46 -7.26 19.80
N THR A 94 1.05 -6.52 20.67
CA THR A 94 0.31 -5.93 21.74
C THR A 94 -0.34 -4.72 21.16
N LEU A 95 -1.55 -4.87 20.75
CA LEU A 95 -2.29 -3.71 20.40
C LEU A 95 -2.48 -2.99 21.69
N GLY A 96 -1.85 -1.91 21.83
CA GLY A 96 -2.08 -1.09 23.00
C GLY A 96 -3.47 -0.55 23.00
N CYS A 97 -4.42 -1.36 22.72
CA CYS A 97 -5.76 -0.92 22.70
C CYS A 97 -6.22 -0.78 24.09
N ASP A 98 -6.41 0.38 24.41
CA ASP A 98 -7.07 0.72 25.59
C ASP A 98 -8.43 0.12 25.57
N VAL A 99 -8.89 -0.29 26.69
CA VAL A 99 -10.21 -0.85 26.83
C VAL A 99 -11.27 0.12 26.35
N THR A 100 -10.98 1.37 26.50
CA THR A 100 -11.93 2.38 26.09
C THR A 100 -12.13 2.42 24.59
N SER A 101 -11.22 1.87 23.86
CA SER A 101 -11.37 1.85 22.42
C SER A 101 -12.00 0.59 21.93
N LEU A 102 -12.76 -0.02 22.75
CA LEU A 102 -13.35 -1.27 22.39
C LEU A 102 -14.36 -1.20 21.30
N SER A 103 -14.92 -0.08 21.13
CA SER A 103 -15.75 0.12 19.99
C SER A 103 -14.93 -0.06 18.74
N PHE A 104 -13.68 0.10 18.92
CA PHE A 104 -12.73 -0.14 17.95
C PHE A 104 -12.79 -1.58 17.63
N PRO A 105 -12.84 -1.88 16.61
CA PRO A 105 -13.49 -2.94 16.01
C PRO A 105 -12.91 -4.25 16.34
N THR A 106 -13.62 -4.91 17.12
CA THR A 106 -13.53 -6.33 17.17
C THR A 106 -13.47 -6.84 15.76
N LYS A 107 -14.12 -6.19 14.89
CA LYS A 107 -14.13 -6.53 13.49
C LYS A 107 -12.78 -6.42 12.84
N CYS A 108 -12.04 -5.38 13.12
CA CYS A 108 -10.69 -5.26 12.59
C CYS A 108 -9.77 -6.32 13.13
N ILE A 109 -9.98 -6.70 14.36
CA ILE A 109 -9.17 -7.75 14.97
C ILE A 109 -9.49 -9.09 14.38
N ALA A 110 -10.75 -9.36 14.13
CA ALA A 110 -11.14 -10.60 13.48
C ALA A 110 -10.57 -10.66 12.07
N ASP A 111 -10.63 -9.57 11.35
CA ASP A 111 -10.07 -9.50 10.01
C ASP A 111 -8.55 -9.69 10.07
N PHE A 112 -7.92 -9.10 11.03
CA PHE A 112 -6.49 -9.25 11.19
C PHE A 112 -6.10 -10.68 11.51
N ALA A 113 -6.80 -11.31 12.43
CA ALA A 113 -6.52 -12.68 12.82
C ALA A 113 -6.77 -13.65 11.67
N GLU A 114 -7.78 -13.39 10.86
CA GLU A 114 -8.06 -14.19 9.70
C GLU A 114 -6.97 -14.05 8.65
N LYS A 115 -6.47 -12.83 8.49
CA LYS A 115 -5.45 -12.54 7.52
C LYS A 115 -4.08 -13.03 7.94
N TYR A 116 -3.83 -13.09 9.23
CA TYR A 116 -2.53 -13.49 9.78
C TYR A 116 -2.71 -14.53 10.86
N PRO A 117 -3.08 -15.74 10.48
CA PRO A 117 -3.43 -16.76 11.48
C PRO A 117 -2.27 -17.20 12.34
N GLY A 118 -1.05 -16.91 11.92
CA GLY A 118 0.10 -17.26 12.74
C GLY A 118 0.36 -16.30 13.86
N ILE A 119 -0.38 -15.21 13.94
CA ILE A 119 -0.16 -14.20 14.96
C ILE A 119 -1.23 -14.32 16.01
N THR A 120 -0.81 -14.48 17.24
CA THR A 120 -1.75 -14.56 18.33
C THR A 120 -2.09 -13.15 18.79
N CYS A 121 -3.34 -12.88 18.79
CA CYS A 121 -3.82 -11.61 19.26
C CYS A 121 -4.21 -11.76 20.71
N LEU A 122 -3.59 -10.98 21.55
CA LEU A 122 -3.81 -11.13 22.98
C LEU A 122 -4.85 -10.17 23.54
N LEU A 123 -5.67 -9.67 22.70
CA LEU A 123 -6.67 -8.73 23.14
C LEU A 123 -7.60 -9.27 24.17
N TYR A 124 -7.87 -10.54 24.04
CA TYR A 124 -8.81 -11.15 24.94
C TYR A 124 -8.34 -11.16 26.36
N THR A 125 -7.05 -11.03 26.56
CA THR A 125 -6.55 -11.12 27.90
C THR A 125 -6.85 -9.93 28.70
N SER A 126 -7.30 -8.94 28.09
CA SER A 126 -7.57 -7.80 28.87
C SER A 126 -8.83 -7.97 29.65
N PRO A 127 -9.31 -8.68 30.07
CA PRO A 127 -10.44 -8.63 30.91
C PRO A 127 -10.10 -8.80 32.28
N SER A 128 -9.63 -8.73 31.76
CA SER A 128 -9.64 -8.59 32.49
C SER A 128 -9.87 -8.52 33.03
N PRO A 129 -9.78 -8.58 33.19
CA PRO A 129 -9.92 -8.57 33.83
C PRO A 129 -10.52 -8.40 34.38
N ARG A 130 -10.70 -8.51 34.27
CA ARG A 130 -11.13 -8.32 34.68
C ARG A 130 -11.41 -8.56 35.18
N ASP A 131 -11.20 -8.79 34.93
CA ASP A 131 -11.21 -8.96 35.46
C ASP A 131 -11.25 -8.83 35.91
#